data_51c93f4b979157ef877eaee7b3464543
#
_entry.id   51c93f4b979157ef877eaee7b3464543
#
_cell.length_a   1.000
_cell.length_b   1.000
_cell.length_c   1.000
_cell.angle_alpha   90.00
_cell.angle_beta   90.00
_cell.angle_gamma   90.00
#
_symmetry.space_group_name_H-M   'P 1'
#
loop_
_entity.id
_entity.type
_entity.pdbx_description
1 polymer ?
#
loop_
_entity_poly.entity_id
_entity_poly.type
_entity_poly.pdbx_seq_one_letter_code
_entity_poly.pdbx_strand_id
1 'polypeptide(L)'
;QTLNNEVLRSMEEVRIANFLYMYQIEYEYEPIYQYPILDANKPYTPDFRIKQGNKISYIEHFGITEDHRSDRYTPEELEKYISRIDDKKQVHAKHKTDLIYTYSQYADGRDYLLHLRELLVAHGYELNKRPTEEVYKKLIETEESKYITRLTFLLCTFINNFKTQGYGLEKFAEFKAANKNVRTKLFLDICKVCYHEYQKVLEEQHCIDFQDMINESAELIRQKRIGKEQLDYRYIIVDEYQDISRQRYNLIKELSQLCNAKIMAVGDDWQSIYAFSG
;
A
#
# COMPACT_ATOMS: atom_id res chain seq x y z
N GLN A 1 -12.42 -1.44 -11.00
CA GLN A 1 -13.19 -2.21 -10.02
C GLN A 1 -12.97 -1.62 -8.64
N THR A 2 -14.01 -1.55 -7.80
CA THR A 2 -13.97 -1.02 -6.44
C THR A 2 -13.56 -2.10 -5.43
N LEU A 3 -13.28 -1.69 -4.17
CA LEU A 3 -13.10 -2.62 -3.04
C LEU A 3 -14.34 -3.51 -2.79
N ASN A 4 -15.51 -3.10 -3.25
CA ASN A 4 -16.75 -3.89 -3.19
C ASN A 4 -16.98 -4.76 -4.44
N ASN A 5 -15.99 -4.91 -5.34
CA ASN A 5 -16.06 -5.66 -6.60
C ASN A 5 -17.04 -5.08 -7.64
N GLU A 6 -17.42 -3.81 -7.51
CA GLU A 6 -18.27 -3.12 -8.47
C GLU A 6 -17.44 -2.60 -9.65
N VAL A 7 -18.00 -2.65 -10.85
CA VAL A 7 -17.40 -2.04 -12.05
C VAL A 7 -18.11 -0.72 -12.30
N LEU A 8 -17.38 0.39 -12.12
CA LEU A 8 -17.88 1.74 -12.34
C LEU A 8 -17.41 2.30 -13.68
N ARG A 9 -18.02 3.40 -14.14
CA ARG A 9 -17.77 3.98 -15.47
C ARG A 9 -16.43 4.71 -15.58
N SER A 10 -15.94 5.29 -14.49
CA SER A 10 -14.68 6.03 -14.48
C SER A 10 -13.77 5.62 -13.33
N MET A 11 -12.46 5.87 -13.46
CA MET A 11 -11.49 5.67 -12.37
C MET A 11 -11.69 6.68 -11.23
N GLU A 12 -12.24 7.84 -11.53
CA GLU A 12 -12.55 8.87 -10.53
C GLU A 12 -13.69 8.41 -9.63
N GLU A 13 -14.75 7.82 -10.22
CA GLU A 13 -15.84 7.19 -9.47
C GLU A 13 -15.36 6.00 -8.62
N VAL A 14 -14.45 5.16 -9.16
CA VAL A 14 -13.82 4.06 -8.38
C VAL A 14 -13.10 4.61 -7.15
N ARG A 15 -12.36 5.72 -7.28
CA ARG A 15 -11.67 6.35 -6.16
C ARG A 15 -12.63 6.92 -5.13
N ILE A 16 -13.75 7.52 -5.56
CA ILE A 16 -14.83 8.02 -4.67
C ILE A 16 -15.47 6.85 -3.92
N ALA A 17 -15.87 5.78 -4.61
CA ALA A 17 -16.46 4.60 -3.99
C ALA A 17 -15.52 3.97 -2.94
N ASN A 18 -14.24 3.82 -3.27
CA ASN A 18 -13.24 3.31 -2.34
C ASN A 18 -13.03 4.26 -1.14
N PHE A 19 -13.08 5.57 -1.36
CA PHE A 19 -13.02 6.56 -0.28
C PHE A 19 -14.21 6.41 0.67
N LEU A 20 -15.43 6.32 0.15
CA LEU A 20 -16.65 6.11 0.95
C LEU A 20 -16.56 4.80 1.76
N TYR A 21 -16.13 3.71 1.12
CA TYR A 21 -15.90 2.43 1.79
C TYR A 21 -14.88 2.54 2.94
N MET A 22 -13.74 3.21 2.69
CA MET A 22 -12.69 3.37 3.70
C MET A 22 -13.12 4.20 4.92
N TYR A 23 -14.09 5.11 4.73
CA TYR A 23 -14.63 5.93 5.81
C TYR A 23 -15.98 5.44 6.35
N GLN A 24 -16.34 4.19 6.07
CA GLN A 24 -17.56 3.52 6.59
C GLN A 24 -18.84 4.28 6.25
N ILE A 25 -18.89 4.92 5.07
CA ILE A 25 -20.10 5.54 4.54
C ILE A 25 -20.76 4.55 3.59
N GLU A 26 -21.99 4.16 3.89
CA GLU A 26 -22.79 3.30 3.00
C GLU A 26 -23.12 4.06 1.72
N TYR A 27 -22.93 3.41 0.57
CA TYR A 27 -23.26 4.01 -0.73
C TYR A 27 -23.95 3.03 -1.66
N GLU A 28 -24.73 3.57 -2.59
CA GLU A 28 -25.33 2.89 -3.73
C GLU A 28 -24.92 3.63 -5.00
N TYR A 29 -24.38 2.90 -5.97
CA TYR A 29 -23.90 3.45 -7.23
C TYR A 29 -25.03 3.55 -8.26
N GLU A 30 -25.17 4.70 -8.93
CA GLU A 30 -26.19 5.01 -9.95
C GLU A 30 -27.63 4.63 -9.54
N PRO A 31 -28.09 4.98 -8.33
CA PRO A 31 -29.47 4.69 -7.96
C PRO A 31 -30.44 5.47 -8.84
N ILE A 32 -31.63 4.90 -9.08
CA ILE A 32 -32.69 5.65 -9.74
C ILE A 32 -33.21 6.73 -8.78
N TYR A 33 -33.04 7.99 -9.20
CA TYR A 33 -33.57 9.11 -8.42
C TYR A 33 -35.08 9.19 -8.56
N GLN A 34 -35.75 9.41 -7.46
CA GLN A 34 -37.23 9.36 -7.42
C GLN A 34 -37.93 10.50 -8.19
N TYR A 35 -37.22 11.56 -8.53
CA TYR A 35 -37.74 12.71 -9.27
C TYR A 35 -37.04 12.81 -10.62
N PRO A 36 -37.77 12.76 -11.76
CA PRO A 36 -37.15 12.86 -13.08
C PRO A 36 -36.64 14.28 -13.35
N ILE A 37 -35.58 14.37 -14.14
CA ILE A 37 -35.22 15.63 -14.78
C ILE A 37 -36.18 15.82 -15.96
N LEU A 38 -36.84 16.98 -16.06
CA LEU A 38 -37.72 17.31 -17.17
C LEU A 38 -36.92 17.23 -18.49
N ASP A 39 -37.49 16.61 -19.51
CA ASP A 39 -36.91 16.38 -20.85
C ASP A 39 -35.85 15.29 -20.99
N ALA A 40 -35.62 14.46 -19.99
CA ALA A 40 -34.76 13.29 -20.15
C ALA A 40 -35.54 12.05 -20.56
N ASN A 41 -35.14 11.39 -21.66
CA ASN A 41 -35.69 10.13 -22.12
C ASN A 41 -35.32 8.92 -21.21
N LYS A 42 -34.56 9.16 -20.15
CA LYS A 42 -34.10 8.14 -19.19
C LYS A 42 -34.26 8.67 -17.76
N PRO A 43 -34.51 7.77 -16.80
CA PRO A 43 -34.50 8.17 -15.40
C PRO A 43 -33.16 8.78 -15.02
N TYR A 44 -33.20 9.82 -14.19
CA TYR A 44 -32.01 10.41 -13.65
C TYR A 44 -31.38 9.47 -12.60
N THR A 45 -30.08 9.24 -12.73
CA THR A 45 -29.28 8.44 -11.82
C THR A 45 -28.10 9.30 -11.34
N PRO A 46 -28.10 9.78 -10.08
CA PRO A 46 -26.91 10.37 -9.48
C PRO A 46 -25.76 9.37 -9.42
N ASP A 47 -24.52 9.82 -9.43
CA ASP A 47 -23.39 8.89 -9.35
C ASP A 47 -23.42 8.03 -8.09
N PHE A 48 -23.74 8.64 -6.94
CA PHE A 48 -23.90 7.90 -5.69
C PHE A 48 -25.05 8.44 -4.85
N ARG A 49 -25.74 7.52 -4.16
CA ARG A 49 -26.54 7.82 -2.99
C ARG A 49 -25.79 7.33 -1.78
N ILE A 50 -25.57 8.20 -0.80
CA ILE A 50 -24.85 7.88 0.43
C ILE A 50 -25.76 7.95 1.63
N LYS A 51 -25.46 7.08 2.63
CA LYS A 51 -26.25 6.99 3.85
C LYS A 51 -25.34 6.82 5.07
N GLN A 52 -25.67 7.54 6.14
CA GLN A 52 -25.08 7.32 7.46
C GLN A 52 -26.14 7.58 8.53
N GLY A 53 -26.59 6.52 9.22
CA GLY A 53 -27.73 6.58 10.11
C GLY A 53 -29.02 6.94 9.35
N ASN A 54 -29.67 8.03 9.76
CA ASN A 54 -30.89 8.54 9.10
C ASN A 54 -30.58 9.60 8.01
N LYS A 55 -29.32 9.99 7.85
CA LYS A 55 -28.91 10.98 6.86
C LYS A 55 -28.75 10.31 5.51
N ILE A 56 -29.31 10.94 4.47
CA ILE A 56 -29.18 10.53 3.07
C ILE A 56 -28.78 11.76 2.26
N SER A 57 -27.71 11.63 1.44
CA SER A 57 -27.29 12.63 0.47
C SER A 57 -26.96 11.96 -0.87
N TYR A 58 -26.86 12.76 -1.90
CA TYR A 58 -26.46 12.30 -3.24
C TYR A 58 -25.10 12.93 -3.60
N ILE A 59 -24.27 12.19 -4.32
CA ILE A 59 -23.00 12.70 -4.82
C ILE A 59 -23.04 12.70 -6.35
N GLU A 60 -22.54 13.78 -6.95
CA GLU A 60 -22.24 13.91 -8.37
C GLU A 60 -20.77 14.29 -8.53
N HIS A 61 -20.09 13.62 -9.46
CA HIS A 61 -18.72 13.91 -9.81
C HIS A 61 -18.63 14.38 -11.24
N PHE A 62 -18.32 15.66 -11.45
CA PHE A 62 -18.29 16.26 -12.76
C PHE A 62 -16.91 16.14 -13.40
N GLY A 63 -16.83 15.48 -14.54
CA GLY A 63 -15.59 15.23 -15.31
C GLY A 63 -14.98 16.46 -15.99
N ILE A 64 -15.18 17.64 -15.42
CA ILE A 64 -14.65 18.94 -15.87
C ILE A 64 -13.95 19.66 -14.73
N THR A 65 -13.27 20.77 -15.04
CA THR A 65 -12.67 21.61 -14.00
C THR A 65 -13.72 22.45 -13.26
N GLU A 66 -13.39 22.93 -12.06
CA GLU A 66 -14.24 23.81 -11.26
C GLU A 66 -14.68 25.07 -11.99
N ASP A 67 -13.83 25.62 -12.87
CA ASP A 67 -14.12 26.78 -13.71
C ASP A 67 -14.76 26.40 -15.06
N HIS A 68 -15.36 25.21 -15.13
CA HIS A 68 -16.14 24.71 -16.24
C HIS A 68 -15.35 24.58 -17.56
N ARG A 69 -14.08 24.17 -17.50
CA ARG A 69 -13.25 23.88 -18.68
C ARG A 69 -13.01 22.38 -18.83
N SER A 70 -12.82 21.96 -20.06
CA SER A 70 -12.41 20.59 -20.38
C SER A 70 -11.82 20.50 -21.77
N ASP A 71 -10.71 19.79 -21.90
CA ASP A 71 -10.10 19.47 -23.21
C ASP A 71 -10.78 18.27 -23.89
N ARG A 72 -11.75 17.64 -23.22
CA ARG A 72 -12.45 16.43 -23.72
C ARG A 72 -13.67 16.74 -24.59
N TYR A 73 -14.21 17.97 -24.49
CA TYR A 73 -15.46 18.36 -25.13
C TYR A 73 -15.24 19.50 -26.12
N THR A 74 -15.99 19.49 -27.20
CA THR A 74 -16.12 20.68 -28.03
C THR A 74 -16.87 21.80 -27.28
N PRO A 75 -16.76 23.06 -27.67
CA PRO A 75 -17.47 24.16 -26.99
C PRO A 75 -18.99 23.91 -26.86
N GLU A 76 -19.63 23.40 -27.91
CA GLU A 76 -21.07 23.10 -27.91
C GLU A 76 -21.45 21.93 -26.98
N GLU A 77 -20.61 20.90 -26.93
CA GLU A 77 -20.80 19.76 -26.01
C GLU A 77 -20.59 20.19 -24.57
N LEU A 78 -19.61 21.04 -24.31
CA LEU A 78 -19.33 21.58 -22.99
C LEU A 78 -20.49 22.44 -22.47
N GLU A 79 -21.06 23.31 -23.31
CA GLU A 79 -22.23 24.12 -22.97
C GLU A 79 -23.45 23.22 -22.57
N LYS A 80 -23.71 22.19 -23.36
CA LYS A 80 -24.76 21.21 -23.05
C LYS A 80 -24.46 20.44 -21.76
N TYR A 81 -23.19 20.11 -21.50
CA TYR A 81 -22.79 19.43 -20.26
C TYR A 81 -23.01 20.32 -19.03
N ILE A 82 -22.63 21.60 -19.11
CA ILE A 82 -22.84 22.59 -18.06
C ILE A 82 -24.34 22.80 -17.78
N SER A 83 -25.16 22.93 -18.83
CA SER A 83 -26.61 23.01 -18.68
C SER A 83 -27.19 21.82 -17.92
N ARG A 84 -26.71 20.59 -18.18
CA ARG A 84 -27.14 19.39 -17.44
C ARG A 84 -26.69 19.40 -15.98
N ILE A 85 -25.51 19.99 -15.67
CA ILE A 85 -25.09 20.17 -14.28
C ILE A 85 -26.09 21.05 -13.52
N ASP A 86 -26.49 22.16 -14.17
CA ASP A 86 -27.45 23.09 -13.56
C ASP A 86 -28.83 22.46 -13.38
N ASP A 87 -29.31 21.67 -14.34
CA ASP A 87 -30.55 20.90 -14.23
C ASP A 87 -30.53 19.95 -13.03
N LYS A 88 -29.42 19.21 -12.85
CA LYS A 88 -29.23 18.32 -11.69
C LYS A 88 -29.30 19.09 -10.37
N LYS A 89 -28.56 20.20 -10.25
CA LYS A 89 -28.57 21.05 -9.06
C LYS A 89 -29.97 21.61 -8.76
N GLN A 90 -30.68 22.06 -9.78
CA GLN A 90 -32.02 22.60 -9.63
C GLN A 90 -33.05 21.55 -9.17
N VAL A 91 -32.99 20.33 -9.71
CA VAL A 91 -33.88 19.23 -9.30
C VAL A 91 -33.68 18.90 -7.83
N HIS A 92 -32.45 18.76 -7.37
CA HIS A 92 -32.16 18.52 -5.96
C HIS A 92 -32.62 19.67 -5.06
N ALA A 93 -32.37 20.94 -5.47
CA ALA A 93 -32.84 22.12 -4.73
C ALA A 93 -34.37 22.19 -4.65
N LYS A 94 -35.07 21.91 -5.77
CA LYS A 94 -36.53 21.89 -5.85
C LYS A 94 -37.15 20.88 -4.91
N HIS A 95 -36.55 19.70 -4.80
CA HIS A 95 -37.07 18.61 -3.99
C HIS A 95 -36.46 18.54 -2.59
N LYS A 96 -35.62 19.54 -2.24
CA LYS A 96 -34.95 19.66 -0.92
C LYS A 96 -34.17 18.40 -0.54
N THR A 97 -33.56 17.74 -1.52
CA THR A 97 -32.65 16.64 -1.31
C THR A 97 -31.21 17.14 -1.25
N ASP A 98 -30.42 16.58 -0.38
CA ASP A 98 -29.04 17.00 -0.15
C ASP A 98 -28.12 16.49 -1.26
N LEU A 99 -27.47 17.43 -2.00
CA LEU A 99 -26.58 17.15 -3.09
C LEU A 99 -25.17 17.65 -2.77
N ILE A 100 -24.22 16.74 -2.78
CA ILE A 100 -22.78 17.00 -2.71
C ILE A 100 -22.22 16.83 -4.10
N TYR A 101 -21.39 17.76 -4.57
CA TYR A 101 -20.77 17.60 -5.89
C TYR A 101 -19.30 17.99 -5.90
N THR A 102 -18.54 17.30 -6.74
CA THR A 102 -17.10 17.49 -6.93
C THR A 102 -16.76 17.63 -8.42
N TYR A 103 -15.59 18.20 -8.70
CA TYR A 103 -15.05 18.35 -10.03
C TYR A 103 -13.75 17.55 -10.19
N SER A 104 -13.41 17.11 -11.39
CA SER A 104 -12.16 16.39 -11.65
C SER A 104 -10.91 17.20 -11.30
N GLN A 105 -10.97 18.52 -11.44
CA GLN A 105 -9.86 19.44 -11.14
C GLN A 105 -10.37 20.71 -10.46
N TYR A 106 -9.59 21.19 -9.51
CA TYR A 106 -9.84 22.42 -8.76
C TYR A 106 -8.73 23.44 -9.04
N ALA A 107 -9.09 24.73 -8.97
CA ALA A 107 -8.18 25.85 -9.22
C ALA A 107 -7.03 25.91 -8.19
N ASP A 108 -7.26 25.38 -6.99
CA ASP A 108 -6.27 25.30 -5.90
C ASP A 108 -5.26 24.15 -6.04
N GLY A 109 -5.41 23.32 -7.09
CA GLY A 109 -4.53 22.18 -7.39
C GLY A 109 -4.63 20.99 -6.44
N ARG A 110 -5.57 21.00 -5.48
CA ARG A 110 -5.80 19.89 -4.57
C ARG A 110 -6.58 18.76 -5.24
N ASP A 111 -6.36 17.53 -4.78
CA ASP A 111 -7.11 16.34 -5.23
C ASP A 111 -8.60 16.46 -4.84
N TYR A 112 -9.50 16.09 -5.75
CA TYR A 112 -10.96 16.15 -5.53
C TYR A 112 -11.44 15.32 -4.33
N LEU A 113 -10.70 14.30 -3.90
CA LEU A 113 -11.03 13.54 -2.69
C LEU A 113 -10.83 14.37 -1.41
N LEU A 114 -9.91 15.35 -1.42
CA LEU A 114 -9.78 16.28 -0.30
C LEU A 114 -10.98 17.21 -0.23
N HIS A 115 -11.43 17.72 -1.37
CA HIS A 115 -12.66 18.52 -1.46
C HIS A 115 -13.89 17.69 -1.03
N LEU A 116 -14.00 16.43 -1.51
CA LEU A 116 -15.06 15.53 -1.10
C LEU A 116 -15.08 15.32 0.42
N ARG A 117 -13.90 15.14 1.02
CA ARG A 117 -13.76 15.00 2.47
C ARG A 117 -14.29 16.22 3.22
N GLU A 118 -13.89 17.42 2.80
CA GLU A 118 -14.34 18.68 3.41
C GLU A 118 -15.85 18.86 3.26
N LEU A 119 -16.41 18.56 2.07
CA LEU A 119 -17.84 18.64 1.81
C LEU A 119 -18.64 17.64 2.66
N LEU A 120 -18.18 16.39 2.78
CA LEU A 120 -18.83 15.39 3.62
C LEU A 120 -18.89 15.84 5.09
N VAL A 121 -17.81 16.38 5.62
CA VAL A 121 -17.78 16.94 6.98
C VAL A 121 -18.73 18.13 7.12
N ALA A 122 -18.74 19.05 6.14
CA ALA A 122 -19.63 20.21 6.12
C ALA A 122 -21.12 19.80 6.09
N HIS A 123 -21.42 18.70 5.38
CA HIS A 123 -22.77 18.11 5.36
C HIS A 123 -23.03 17.20 6.57
N GLY A 124 -22.12 17.15 7.56
CA GLY A 124 -22.27 16.48 8.85
C GLY A 124 -22.14 14.95 8.79
N TYR A 125 -21.33 14.41 7.85
CA TYR A 125 -20.91 13.02 7.85
C TYR A 125 -19.70 12.83 8.77
N GLU A 126 -19.69 11.74 9.51
CA GLU A 126 -18.54 11.34 10.32
C GLU A 126 -17.61 10.47 9.48
N LEU A 127 -16.34 10.84 9.44
CA LEU A 127 -15.31 10.12 8.68
C LEU A 127 -14.55 9.14 9.58
N ASN A 128 -15.21 8.05 9.94
CA ASN A 128 -14.63 6.99 10.76
C ASN A 128 -13.82 6.02 9.87
N LYS A 129 -12.50 6.07 9.99
CA LYS A 129 -11.63 5.24 9.17
C LYS A 129 -11.84 3.74 9.49
N ARG A 130 -12.08 2.94 8.45
CA ARG A 130 -12.21 1.48 8.58
C ARG A 130 -10.89 0.88 9.06
N PRO A 131 -10.90 -0.13 9.95
CA PRO A 131 -9.69 -0.84 10.37
C PRO A 131 -8.90 -1.36 9.18
N THR A 132 -7.57 -1.19 9.23
CA THR A 132 -6.68 -1.58 8.12
C THR A 132 -6.78 -3.07 7.80
N GLU A 133 -7.02 -3.91 8.80
CA GLU A 133 -7.19 -5.36 8.64
C GLU A 133 -8.42 -5.71 7.77
N GLU A 134 -9.54 -5.01 7.96
CA GLU A 134 -10.75 -5.23 7.16
C GLU A 134 -10.55 -4.79 5.70
N VAL A 135 -9.87 -3.66 5.49
CA VAL A 135 -9.52 -3.18 4.15
C VAL A 135 -8.59 -4.16 3.45
N TYR A 136 -7.57 -4.65 4.17
CA TYR A 136 -6.64 -5.64 3.65
C TYR A 136 -7.32 -6.96 3.28
N LYS A 137 -8.21 -7.47 4.15
CA LYS A 137 -9.00 -8.67 3.87
C LYS A 137 -9.83 -8.51 2.60
N LYS A 138 -10.47 -7.35 2.44
CA LYS A 138 -11.27 -7.05 1.26
C LYS A 138 -10.43 -6.95 -0.01
N LEU A 139 -9.24 -6.35 0.05
CA LEU A 139 -8.29 -6.28 -1.06
C LEU A 139 -7.84 -7.67 -1.52
N ILE A 140 -7.62 -8.62 -0.59
CA ILE A 140 -7.23 -9.99 -0.93
C ILE A 140 -8.35 -10.75 -1.63
N GLU A 141 -9.61 -10.44 -1.33
CA GLU A 141 -10.79 -11.06 -1.96
C GLU A 141 -11.03 -10.58 -3.40
N THR A 142 -10.38 -9.50 -3.85
CA THR A 142 -10.57 -8.96 -5.21
C THR A 142 -9.63 -9.61 -6.23
N GLU A 143 -9.92 -9.50 -7.54
CA GLU A 143 -9.00 -9.99 -8.59
C GLU A 143 -7.65 -9.27 -8.61
N GLU A 144 -7.55 -8.07 -8.05
CA GLU A 144 -6.29 -7.36 -7.81
C GLU A 144 -5.39 -8.07 -6.77
N SER A 145 -5.91 -9.06 -6.06
CA SER A 145 -5.17 -9.89 -5.09
C SER A 145 -3.89 -10.49 -5.69
N LYS A 146 -3.88 -10.82 -6.99
CA LYS A 146 -2.69 -11.36 -7.66
C LYS A 146 -1.51 -10.38 -7.65
N TYR A 147 -1.78 -9.08 -7.84
CA TYR A 147 -0.73 -8.04 -7.81
C TYR A 147 -0.25 -7.80 -6.38
N ILE A 148 -1.16 -7.74 -5.43
CA ILE A 148 -0.83 -7.58 -4.00
C ILE A 148 -0.04 -8.78 -3.51
N THR A 149 -0.49 -10.00 -3.82
CA THR A 149 0.22 -11.24 -3.45
C THR A 149 1.64 -11.26 -4.04
N ARG A 150 1.80 -10.89 -5.33
CA ARG A 150 3.12 -10.80 -5.96
C ARG A 150 4.01 -9.74 -5.34
N LEU A 151 3.45 -8.55 -5.04
CA LEU A 151 4.19 -7.48 -4.38
C LEU A 151 4.61 -7.90 -2.98
N THR A 152 3.71 -8.50 -2.19
CA THR A 152 4.01 -9.03 -0.85
C THR A 152 5.12 -10.07 -0.91
N PHE A 153 5.04 -11.02 -1.84
CA PHE A 153 6.09 -12.02 -2.04
C PHE A 153 7.44 -11.37 -2.37
N LEU A 154 7.44 -10.37 -3.27
CA LEU A 154 8.65 -9.62 -3.63
C LEU A 154 9.25 -8.87 -2.43
N LEU A 155 8.41 -8.22 -1.61
CA LEU A 155 8.83 -7.52 -0.40
C LEU A 155 9.41 -8.50 0.63
N CYS A 156 8.74 -9.62 0.89
CA CYS A 156 9.24 -10.65 1.80
C CYS A 156 10.57 -11.24 1.33
N THR A 157 10.70 -11.54 0.04
CA THR A 157 11.94 -12.04 -0.57
C THR A 157 13.06 -11.01 -0.42
N PHE A 158 12.78 -9.73 -0.71
CA PHE A 158 13.76 -8.67 -0.55
C PHE A 158 14.22 -8.54 0.91
N ILE A 159 13.29 -8.47 1.87
CA ILE A 159 13.60 -8.34 3.30
C ILE A 159 14.43 -9.53 3.79
N ASN A 160 14.05 -10.75 3.40
CA ASN A 160 14.79 -11.95 3.75
C ASN A 160 16.24 -11.90 3.22
N ASN A 161 16.42 -11.58 1.93
CA ASN A 161 17.75 -11.44 1.33
C ASN A 161 18.56 -10.30 1.97
N PHE A 162 17.91 -9.19 2.27
CA PHE A 162 18.53 -8.03 2.93
C PHE A 162 19.10 -8.41 4.31
N LYS A 163 18.32 -9.14 5.11
CA LYS A 163 18.73 -9.65 6.42
C LYS A 163 19.81 -10.73 6.30
N THR A 164 19.69 -11.62 5.30
CA THR A 164 20.68 -12.68 5.03
C THR A 164 22.07 -12.09 4.70
N GLN A 165 22.12 -10.90 4.11
CA GLN A 165 23.37 -10.16 3.90
C GLN A 165 23.89 -9.44 5.15
N GLY A 166 23.13 -9.41 6.25
CA GLY A 166 23.46 -8.69 7.47
C GLY A 166 23.43 -7.18 7.29
N TYR A 167 22.55 -6.65 6.39
CA TYR A 167 22.45 -5.22 6.14
C TYR A 167 21.51 -4.56 7.18
N GLY A 168 21.92 -3.37 7.64
CA GLY A 168 21.10 -2.48 8.47
C GLY A 168 20.38 -1.40 7.67
N LEU A 169 19.55 -0.60 8.34
CA LEU A 169 18.73 0.46 7.73
C LEU A 169 19.52 1.49 6.92
N GLU A 170 20.79 1.73 7.26
CA GLU A 170 21.68 2.65 6.54
C GLU A 170 21.92 2.21 5.08
N LYS A 171 21.87 0.91 4.80
CA LYS A 171 22.11 0.35 3.48
C LYS A 171 21.06 0.74 2.44
N PHE A 172 19.84 1.04 2.89
CA PHE A 172 18.79 1.55 1.98
C PHE A 172 19.18 2.87 1.31
N ALA A 173 19.87 3.76 2.06
CA ALA A 173 20.33 5.03 1.50
C ALA A 173 21.42 4.81 0.43
N GLU A 174 22.34 3.89 0.65
CA GLU A 174 23.39 3.52 -0.33
C GLU A 174 22.76 2.93 -1.60
N PHE A 175 21.85 1.96 -1.46
CA PHE A 175 21.17 1.35 -2.60
C PHE A 175 20.38 2.37 -3.41
N LYS A 176 19.71 3.31 -2.72
CA LYS A 176 18.95 4.36 -3.37
C LYS A 176 19.86 5.35 -4.12
N ALA A 177 21.01 5.69 -3.55
CA ALA A 177 22.01 6.56 -4.19
C ALA A 177 22.64 5.90 -5.43
N ALA A 178 22.92 4.60 -5.35
CA ALA A 178 23.52 3.82 -6.44
C ALA A 178 22.56 3.61 -7.63
N ASN A 179 21.24 3.75 -7.44
CA ASN A 179 20.26 3.51 -8.48
C ASN A 179 19.76 4.79 -9.13
N LYS A 180 19.70 4.81 -10.49
CA LYS A 180 19.14 5.92 -11.26
C LYS A 180 17.64 5.74 -11.55
N ASN A 181 17.13 4.51 -11.50
CA ASN A 181 15.75 4.18 -11.85
C ASN A 181 14.78 4.62 -10.75
N VAL A 182 13.80 5.45 -11.09
CA VAL A 182 12.80 5.98 -10.16
C VAL A 182 11.94 4.87 -9.55
N ARG A 183 11.56 3.85 -10.33
CA ARG A 183 10.76 2.72 -9.83
C ARG A 183 11.52 1.93 -8.77
N THR A 184 12.82 1.68 -8.99
CA THR A 184 13.69 1.02 -8.02
C THR A 184 13.80 1.85 -6.73
N LYS A 185 13.94 3.17 -6.84
CA LYS A 185 13.98 4.06 -5.66
C LYS A 185 12.68 4.01 -4.85
N LEU A 186 11.53 4.05 -5.53
CA LEU A 186 10.21 3.93 -4.89
C LEU A 186 10.03 2.56 -4.23
N PHE A 187 10.44 1.49 -4.90
CA PHE A 187 10.41 0.15 -4.32
C PHE A 187 11.27 0.06 -3.05
N LEU A 188 12.49 0.62 -3.06
CA LEU A 188 13.36 0.66 -1.89
C LEU A 188 12.76 1.49 -0.74
N ASP A 189 12.03 2.57 -1.03
CA ASP A 189 11.31 3.34 -0.01
C ASP A 189 10.20 2.49 0.66
N ILE A 190 9.44 1.75 -0.14
CA ILE A 190 8.44 0.81 0.37
C ILE A 190 9.09 -0.30 1.21
N CYS A 191 10.16 -0.92 0.69
CA CYS A 191 10.91 -1.96 1.41
C CYS A 191 11.43 -1.45 2.76
N LYS A 192 11.95 -0.22 2.81
CA LYS A 192 12.46 0.39 4.05
C LYS A 192 11.36 0.53 5.10
N VAL A 193 10.18 1.01 4.70
CA VAL A 193 9.04 1.14 5.61
C VAL A 193 8.58 -0.23 6.10
N CYS A 194 8.41 -1.19 5.19
CA CYS A 194 8.00 -2.55 5.54
C CYS A 194 9.02 -3.25 6.46
N TYR A 195 10.32 -3.09 6.19
CA TYR A 195 11.37 -3.64 7.05
C TYR A 195 11.34 -3.04 8.46
N HIS A 196 11.20 -1.72 8.56
CA HIS A 196 11.11 -1.03 9.84
C HIS A 196 9.91 -1.49 10.66
N GLU A 197 8.73 -1.54 10.06
CA GLU A 197 7.52 -2.01 10.73
C GLU A 197 7.60 -3.50 11.12
N TYR A 198 8.21 -4.33 10.27
CA TYR A 198 8.45 -5.74 10.56
C TYR A 198 9.35 -5.92 11.78
N GLN A 199 10.48 -5.22 11.86
CA GLN A 199 11.38 -5.27 13.02
C GLN A 199 10.69 -4.77 14.29
N LYS A 200 9.93 -3.68 14.19
CA LYS A 200 9.15 -3.15 15.30
C LYS A 200 8.16 -4.18 15.86
N VAL A 201 7.43 -4.90 15.00
CA VAL A 201 6.51 -5.97 15.42
C VAL A 201 7.26 -7.09 16.13
N LEU A 202 8.44 -7.50 15.64
CA LEU A 202 9.26 -8.51 16.32
C LEU A 202 9.70 -8.05 17.71
N GLU A 203 10.16 -6.79 17.84
CA GLU A 203 10.55 -6.19 19.12
C GLU A 203 9.37 -6.12 20.11
N GLU A 204 8.20 -5.65 19.66
CA GLU A 204 6.99 -5.56 20.48
C GLU A 204 6.50 -6.94 20.98
N GLN A 205 6.68 -7.97 20.16
CA GLN A 205 6.31 -9.35 20.51
C GLN A 205 7.43 -10.10 21.25
N HIS A 206 8.58 -9.47 21.49
CA HIS A 206 9.78 -10.11 22.06
C HIS A 206 10.21 -11.35 21.28
N CYS A 207 10.10 -11.30 19.95
CA CYS A 207 10.46 -12.37 19.03
C CYS A 207 11.64 -11.95 18.17
N ILE A 208 12.36 -12.95 17.64
CA ILE A 208 13.38 -12.81 16.61
C ILE A 208 13.09 -13.82 15.50
N ASP A 209 13.40 -13.47 14.25
CA ASP A 209 13.36 -14.44 13.16
C ASP A 209 14.70 -15.21 13.02
N PHE A 210 14.72 -16.19 12.10
CA PHE A 210 15.93 -17.01 11.89
C PHE A 210 17.14 -16.20 11.42
N GLN A 211 16.91 -15.12 10.66
CA GLN A 211 18.02 -14.28 10.19
C GLN A 211 18.58 -13.43 11.34
N ASP A 212 17.70 -12.88 12.18
CA ASP A 212 18.12 -12.14 13.37
C ASP A 212 18.87 -13.05 14.33
N MET A 213 18.38 -14.27 14.55
CA MET A 213 19.06 -15.24 15.42
C MET A 213 20.53 -15.45 15.02
N ILE A 214 20.81 -15.57 13.71
CA ILE A 214 22.18 -15.75 13.23
C ILE A 214 22.99 -14.45 13.33
N ASN A 215 22.41 -13.31 12.91
CA ASN A 215 23.09 -12.02 12.93
C ASN A 215 23.40 -11.55 14.35
N GLU A 216 22.43 -11.64 15.26
CA GLU A 216 22.58 -11.25 16.67
C GLU A 216 23.57 -12.18 17.39
N SER A 217 23.56 -13.48 17.10
CA SER A 217 24.55 -14.40 17.67
C SER A 217 25.99 -13.97 17.31
N ALA A 218 26.23 -13.63 16.04
CA ALA A 218 27.52 -13.12 15.60
C ALA A 218 27.90 -11.80 16.30
N GLU A 219 26.92 -10.90 16.46
CA GLU A 219 27.13 -9.60 17.09
C GLU A 219 27.39 -9.73 18.61
N LEU A 220 26.69 -10.61 19.32
CA LEU A 220 26.93 -10.88 20.74
C LEU A 220 28.36 -11.38 20.99
N ILE A 221 28.89 -12.22 20.10
CA ILE A 221 30.29 -12.68 20.18
C ILE A 221 31.24 -11.51 19.91
N ARG A 222 31.01 -10.71 18.87
CA ARG A 222 31.84 -9.56 18.51
C ARG A 222 31.89 -8.51 19.62
N GLN A 223 30.76 -8.28 20.29
CA GLN A 223 30.65 -7.39 21.45
C GLN A 223 31.23 -7.98 22.74
N LYS A 224 31.79 -9.21 22.69
CA LYS A 224 32.34 -9.93 23.86
C LYS A 224 31.34 -10.15 24.99
N ARG A 225 30.04 -10.25 24.65
CA ARG A 225 28.97 -10.59 25.61
C ARG A 225 28.90 -12.09 25.87
N ILE A 226 29.48 -12.88 24.97
CA ILE A 226 29.67 -14.34 25.10
C ILE A 226 31.17 -14.58 25.11
N GLY A 227 31.65 -15.32 26.11
CA GLY A 227 33.04 -15.64 26.29
C GLY A 227 33.38 -17.10 25.98
N LYS A 228 34.69 -17.40 25.97
CA LYS A 228 35.20 -18.77 25.70
C LYS A 228 34.75 -19.78 26.75
N GLU A 229 34.43 -19.34 27.96
CA GLU A 229 33.89 -20.19 29.05
C GLU A 229 32.51 -20.73 28.72
N GLN A 230 31.76 -20.13 27.83
CA GLN A 230 30.42 -20.54 27.39
C GLN A 230 30.46 -21.40 26.11
N LEU A 231 31.51 -21.19 25.28
CA LEU A 231 31.67 -21.87 24.01
C LEU A 231 33.13 -22.30 23.82
N ASP A 232 33.42 -23.59 23.88
CA ASP A 232 34.76 -24.14 23.68
C ASP A 232 34.79 -25.19 22.57
N TYR A 233 34.78 -24.71 21.34
CA TYR A 233 34.92 -25.55 20.14
C TYR A 233 36.38 -25.64 19.70
N ARG A 234 36.87 -26.88 19.48
CA ARG A 234 38.22 -27.09 18.92
C ARG A 234 38.20 -27.17 17.41
N TYR A 235 37.11 -27.63 16.86
CA TYR A 235 36.90 -27.79 15.41
C TYR A 235 35.51 -27.31 15.04
N ILE A 236 35.42 -26.64 13.90
CA ILE A 236 34.18 -26.25 13.25
C ILE A 236 34.18 -26.90 11.88
N ILE A 237 33.24 -27.79 11.59
CA ILE A 237 33.09 -28.46 10.32
C ILE A 237 31.92 -27.83 9.60
N VAL A 238 32.18 -27.36 8.37
CA VAL A 238 31.17 -26.72 7.51
C VAL A 238 30.98 -27.62 6.30
N ASP A 239 29.79 -28.20 6.18
CA ASP A 239 29.40 -28.96 5.01
C ASP A 239 28.68 -28.08 3.99
N GLU A 240 28.75 -28.44 2.70
CA GLU A 240 28.17 -27.67 1.59
C GLU A 240 28.56 -26.18 1.63
N TYR A 241 29.85 -25.89 1.81
CA TYR A 241 30.34 -24.52 2.02
C TYR A 241 29.98 -23.57 0.86
N GLN A 242 29.74 -24.09 -0.35
CA GLN A 242 29.34 -23.31 -1.51
C GLN A 242 27.96 -22.65 -1.36
N ASP A 243 27.11 -23.17 -0.46
CA ASP A 243 25.76 -22.64 -0.20
C ASP A 243 25.70 -21.78 1.08
N ILE A 244 26.85 -21.43 1.63
CA ILE A 244 26.92 -20.62 2.85
C ILE A 244 26.56 -19.15 2.56
N SER A 245 25.59 -18.61 3.29
CA SER A 245 25.29 -17.17 3.23
C SER A 245 26.31 -16.35 3.99
N ARG A 246 26.41 -15.04 3.66
CA ARG A 246 27.31 -14.11 4.31
C ARG A 246 27.12 -14.04 5.83
N GLN A 247 25.87 -14.05 6.30
CA GLN A 247 25.57 -14.06 7.74
C GLN A 247 26.10 -15.30 8.45
N ARG A 248 25.92 -16.49 7.84
CA ARG A 248 26.46 -17.75 8.40
C ARG A 248 27.97 -17.74 8.41
N TYR A 249 28.61 -17.26 7.34
CA TYR A 249 30.05 -17.07 7.31
C TYR A 249 30.53 -16.15 8.44
N ASN A 250 29.87 -15.01 8.67
CA ASN A 250 30.21 -14.10 9.74
C ASN A 250 30.12 -14.79 11.12
N LEU A 251 29.05 -15.52 11.38
CA LEU A 251 28.90 -16.27 12.64
C LEU A 251 30.01 -17.31 12.83
N ILE A 252 30.33 -18.10 11.80
CA ILE A 252 31.42 -19.09 11.85
C ILE A 252 32.78 -18.42 12.10
N LYS A 253 33.02 -17.29 11.48
CA LYS A 253 34.25 -16.50 11.67
C LYS A 253 34.39 -16.03 13.10
N GLU A 254 33.33 -15.43 13.69
CA GLU A 254 33.35 -14.95 15.07
C GLU A 254 33.52 -16.11 16.07
N LEU A 255 32.84 -17.24 15.85
CA LEU A 255 32.99 -18.47 16.67
C LEU A 255 34.41 -19.01 16.59
N SER A 256 34.99 -19.10 15.38
CA SER A 256 36.36 -19.59 15.20
C SER A 256 37.39 -18.70 15.92
N GLN A 257 37.19 -17.39 15.87
CA GLN A 257 38.08 -16.43 16.57
C GLN A 257 37.93 -16.51 18.10
N LEU A 258 36.68 -16.60 18.59
CA LEU A 258 36.41 -16.73 20.03
C LEU A 258 37.06 -17.99 20.62
N CYS A 259 36.83 -19.13 19.97
CA CYS A 259 37.27 -20.44 20.48
C CYS A 259 38.72 -20.77 20.08
N ASN A 260 39.33 -20.02 19.17
CA ASN A 260 40.59 -20.42 18.49
C ASN A 260 40.43 -21.79 17.79
N ALA A 261 39.25 -22.01 17.19
CA ALA A 261 38.91 -23.28 16.56
C ALA A 261 39.46 -23.39 15.13
N LYS A 262 39.82 -24.61 14.74
CA LYS A 262 40.19 -24.92 13.35
C LYS A 262 38.93 -25.14 12.52
N ILE A 263 38.88 -24.53 11.33
CA ILE A 263 37.75 -24.69 10.41
C ILE A 263 38.13 -25.75 9.36
N MET A 264 37.20 -26.67 9.10
CA MET A 264 37.22 -27.59 7.96
C MET A 264 35.98 -27.33 7.14
N ALA A 265 36.14 -26.94 5.87
CA ALA A 265 35.04 -26.74 4.93
C ALA A 265 35.04 -27.83 3.87
N VAL A 266 33.90 -28.44 3.63
CA VAL A 266 33.68 -29.50 2.65
C VAL A 266 32.57 -29.04 1.71
N GLY A 267 32.75 -29.23 0.40
CA GLY A 267 31.75 -28.87 -0.61
C GLY A 267 32.33 -28.88 -2.03
N ASP A 268 31.50 -28.56 -2.99
CA ASP A 268 31.82 -28.58 -4.41
C ASP A 268 31.33 -27.30 -5.09
N ASP A 269 32.26 -26.43 -5.51
CA ASP A 269 31.96 -25.16 -6.18
C ASP A 269 31.11 -25.30 -7.45
N TRP A 270 31.21 -26.46 -8.13
CA TRP A 270 30.42 -26.73 -9.33
C TRP A 270 28.96 -27.03 -9.04
N GLN A 271 28.61 -27.34 -7.80
CA GLN A 271 27.24 -27.56 -7.34
C GLN A 271 26.60 -26.32 -6.71
N SER A 272 27.23 -25.17 -6.79
CA SER A 272 26.70 -23.90 -6.25
C SER A 272 25.47 -23.40 -7.04
N ILE A 273 24.32 -24.01 -6.78
CA ILE A 273 23.03 -23.64 -7.40
C ILE A 273 22.30 -22.52 -6.66
N TYR A 274 22.72 -22.25 -5.42
CA TYR A 274 22.13 -21.21 -4.54
C TYR A 274 22.99 -19.95 -4.42
N ALA A 275 23.96 -19.74 -5.31
CA ALA A 275 24.82 -18.55 -5.30
C ALA A 275 24.07 -17.21 -5.35
N PHE A 276 22.78 -17.22 -5.80
CA PHE A 276 21.90 -16.07 -5.82
C PHE A 276 21.24 -15.75 -4.46
N SER A 277 21.38 -16.62 -3.48
CA SER A 277 20.77 -16.45 -2.15
C SER A 277 21.70 -15.72 -1.16
N GLY A 278 22.88 -15.30 -1.60
CA GLY A 278 23.78 -14.42 -0.84
C GLY A 278 25.20 -14.80 -0.85
#